data_7d8f51d24c17a82ba259323acadc7d95
#
_entry.id   7d8f51d24c17a82ba259323acadc7d95
#
_cell.length_a   1.000
_cell.length_b   1.000
_cell.length_c   1.000
_cell.angle_alpha   90.00
_cell.angle_beta   90.00
_cell.angle_gamma   90.00
#
_symmetry.space_group_name_H-M   'P 1'
#
loop_
_entity.id
_entity.type
_entity.pdbx_description
1 polymer ?
#
loop_
_entity_poly.entity_id
_entity_poly.type
_entity_poly.pdbx_seq_one_letter_code
_entity_poly.pdbx_strand_id
1 'polypeptide(L)'
;MRFPLSVRRGRTWRLCALMAASAGLLLFTALPAKATFLGVNGKIAFSTDQGPDPQVFVVNPDGSGEKQVTKEADGHAEQPAWSRDGSKIIFSGDQTGNWQIYEMSATGSGRTLLLSDPGFDDSNARFSPDDSEIAFTHCGPVNCAINLVKADGTGPLMQLTSSVSNAFNPDWSPDGTKIAFDSNQDGLISAVWVMDANGGTQQRLTAPALEANKPDWSPDGKHIIFNDLCCRFGTNEWVMNPDGSGQKQLTHFPTKHQGGFGIYSPDGKKIVLNADLAYKDNCCGDLYTMNADGTHMTKIVSDQPGVFFSDWGTSP
;
A
#
# COMPACT_ATOMS: atom_id res chain seq x y z
N MET A 1 63.38 -58.12 -2.89
CA MET A 1 63.42 -59.57 -3.07
C MET A 1 62.03 -60.07 -3.32
N ARG A 2 61.86 -60.73 -4.48
CA ARG A 2 60.99 -61.84 -4.85
C ARG A 2 59.48 -61.77 -4.54
N PHE A 3 58.74 -61.71 -5.61
CA PHE A 3 57.44 -62.32 -5.91
C PHE A 3 57.44 -63.83 -5.60
N PRO A 4 56.34 -64.64 -5.65
CA PRO A 4 55.28 -64.58 -6.67
C PRO A 4 53.85 -65.03 -6.23
N LEU A 5 52.87 -64.70 -7.06
CA LEU A 5 51.76 -65.46 -7.71
C LEU A 5 50.93 -66.53 -6.90
N SER A 6 49.60 -66.39 -6.95
CA SER A 6 48.82 -67.31 -7.78
C SER A 6 47.30 -66.93 -7.86
N VAL A 7 46.81 -67.20 -9.04
CA VAL A 7 45.48 -67.10 -9.57
C VAL A 7 44.54 -68.18 -8.99
N ARG A 8 43.24 -67.82 -8.76
CA ARG A 8 42.11 -68.72 -9.15
C ARG A 8 40.82 -67.97 -9.39
N ARG A 9 40.26 -68.24 -10.55
CA ARG A 9 38.96 -67.83 -11.07
C ARG A 9 37.82 -68.51 -10.29
N GLY A 10 36.77 -67.72 -9.99
CA GLY A 10 35.45 -68.24 -9.61
C GLY A 10 34.37 -67.33 -10.19
N ARG A 11 33.72 -67.78 -11.27
CA ARG A 11 32.52 -67.19 -11.85
C ARG A 11 31.35 -67.42 -10.88
N THR A 12 30.74 -66.38 -10.43
CA THR A 12 29.36 -66.38 -9.93
C THR A 12 28.55 -65.33 -10.59
N TRP A 13 27.55 -65.71 -11.31
CA TRP A 13 26.51 -64.94 -11.92
C TRP A 13 25.73 -64.24 -10.79
N ARG A 14 25.66 -62.93 -10.80
CA ARG A 14 24.68 -62.19 -10.00
C ARG A 14 23.76 -61.47 -10.93
N LEU A 15 22.47 -61.80 -10.77
CA LEU A 15 21.35 -61.11 -11.39
C LEU A 15 21.44 -59.61 -11.09
N CYS A 16 21.43 -58.81 -12.16
CA CYS A 16 21.14 -57.40 -12.06
C CYS A 16 19.62 -57.24 -11.89
N ALA A 17 19.19 -56.93 -10.65
CA ALA A 17 17.87 -56.39 -10.42
C ALA A 17 17.84 -54.93 -10.90
N LEU A 18 17.13 -54.65 -11.98
CA LEU A 18 16.78 -53.30 -12.37
C LEU A 18 15.83 -52.71 -11.32
N MET A 19 16.33 -51.80 -10.47
CA MET A 19 15.47 -50.89 -9.74
C MET A 19 15.08 -49.77 -10.70
N ALA A 20 13.86 -49.82 -11.17
CA ALA A 20 13.24 -48.67 -11.84
C ALA A 20 12.98 -47.58 -10.76
N ALA A 21 13.84 -46.55 -10.71
CA ALA A 21 13.56 -45.37 -9.96
C ALA A 21 12.45 -44.60 -10.69
N SER A 22 11.23 -44.70 -10.20
CA SER A 22 10.14 -43.85 -10.60
C SER A 22 10.44 -42.43 -10.07
N ALA A 23 11.03 -41.59 -10.91
CA ALA A 23 11.07 -40.16 -10.67
C ALA A 23 9.63 -39.65 -10.72
N GLY A 24 9.01 -39.50 -9.57
CA GLY A 24 7.74 -38.78 -9.43
C GLY A 24 7.98 -37.34 -9.82
N LEU A 25 7.55 -36.98 -11.01
CA LEU A 25 7.45 -35.61 -11.46
C LEU A 25 6.35 -34.93 -10.61
N LEU A 26 6.74 -34.26 -9.52
CA LEU A 26 5.86 -33.36 -8.82
C LEU A 26 5.55 -32.21 -9.80
N LEU A 27 4.47 -32.36 -10.53
CA LEU A 27 3.84 -31.24 -11.20
C LEU A 27 3.37 -30.29 -10.08
N PHE A 28 4.19 -29.29 -9.76
CA PHE A 28 3.69 -28.07 -9.17
C PHE A 28 2.75 -27.45 -10.20
N THR A 29 1.46 -27.76 -10.10
CA THR A 29 0.44 -26.92 -10.71
C THR A 29 0.58 -25.59 -10.01
N ALA A 30 1.22 -24.62 -10.67
CA ALA A 30 1.07 -23.23 -10.30
C ALA A 30 -0.45 -23.01 -10.24
N LEU A 31 -0.96 -22.73 -9.06
CA LEU A 31 -2.33 -22.22 -8.91
C LEU A 31 -2.41 -21.04 -9.86
N PRO A 32 -3.45 -20.93 -10.70
CA PRO A 32 -3.60 -19.76 -11.53
C PRO A 32 -3.51 -18.57 -10.59
N ALA A 33 -2.63 -17.61 -10.94
CA ALA A 33 -2.57 -16.32 -10.25
C ALA A 33 -4.03 -15.87 -10.10
N LYS A 34 -4.44 -15.63 -8.85
CA LYS A 34 -5.80 -15.13 -8.58
C LYS A 34 -6.00 -13.94 -9.51
N ALA A 35 -6.98 -14.07 -10.39
CA ALA A 35 -7.33 -12.99 -11.30
C ALA A 35 -7.50 -11.73 -10.46
N THR A 36 -6.89 -10.65 -10.90
CA THR A 36 -7.05 -9.30 -10.38
C THR A 36 -8.54 -9.03 -10.19
N PHE A 37 -8.99 -9.00 -8.95
CA PHE A 37 -10.41 -8.76 -8.67
C PHE A 37 -10.67 -7.27 -8.85
N LEU A 38 -11.17 -6.91 -10.01
CA LEU A 38 -11.86 -5.63 -10.18
C LEU A 38 -13.08 -5.67 -9.26
N GLY A 39 -13.05 -4.89 -8.19
CA GLY A 39 -14.14 -4.81 -7.23
C GLY A 39 -15.29 -3.94 -7.76
N VAL A 40 -16.44 -4.03 -7.11
CA VAL A 40 -17.50 -3.03 -7.27
C VAL A 40 -17.13 -1.83 -6.41
N ASN A 41 -17.23 -0.62 -6.95
CA ASN A 41 -16.93 0.60 -6.23
C ASN A 41 -17.86 0.77 -5.03
N GLY A 42 -17.30 0.84 -3.85
CA GLY A 42 -17.98 1.16 -2.61
C GLY A 42 -17.78 2.63 -2.23
N LYS A 43 -17.74 2.90 -0.92
CA LYS A 43 -17.54 4.24 -0.39
C LYS A 43 -16.08 4.65 -0.42
N ILE A 44 -15.85 5.96 -0.45
CA ILE A 44 -14.56 6.60 -0.23
C ILE A 44 -14.49 6.98 1.25
N ALA A 45 -13.42 6.57 1.92
CA ALA A 45 -13.05 7.08 3.24
C ALA A 45 -12.02 8.20 3.07
N PHE A 46 -12.07 9.23 3.90
CA PHE A 46 -11.14 10.35 3.85
C PHE A 46 -11.00 11.01 5.22
N SER A 47 -9.90 11.71 5.43
CA SER A 47 -9.68 12.53 6.62
C SER A 47 -9.91 14.00 6.32
N THR A 48 -10.39 14.78 7.30
CA THR A 48 -10.57 16.22 7.16
C THR A 48 -10.43 16.94 8.50
N ASP A 49 -9.93 18.18 8.45
CA ASP A 49 -9.76 19.11 9.59
C ASP A 49 -11.09 19.77 10.04
N GLN A 50 -12.20 19.09 9.95
CA GLN A 50 -13.48 19.62 10.47
C GLN A 50 -13.49 19.59 12.00
N GLY A 51 -12.98 20.58 12.65
CA GLY A 51 -12.99 20.64 14.10
C GLY A 51 -11.60 20.83 14.68
N PRO A 52 -11.42 20.65 16.01
CA PRO A 52 -10.12 20.79 16.64
C PRO A 52 -9.15 19.67 16.27
N ASP A 53 -9.66 18.49 15.97
CA ASP A 53 -8.88 17.28 15.64
C ASP A 53 -9.37 16.67 14.32
N PRO A 54 -8.46 16.27 13.40
CA PRO A 54 -8.82 15.56 12.18
C PRO A 54 -9.64 14.30 12.43
N GLN A 55 -10.63 14.05 11.59
CA GLN A 55 -11.55 12.93 11.71
C GLN A 55 -11.72 12.19 10.39
N VAL A 56 -12.09 10.91 10.47
CA VAL A 56 -12.41 10.08 9.30
C VAL A 56 -13.89 10.19 8.96
N PHE A 57 -14.14 10.42 7.68
CA PHE A 57 -15.46 10.48 7.05
C PHE A 57 -15.56 9.41 5.96
N VAL A 58 -16.77 9.07 5.59
CA VAL A 58 -17.08 8.24 4.41
C VAL A 58 -18.10 8.94 3.54
N VAL A 59 -17.98 8.77 2.22
CA VAL A 59 -18.88 9.38 1.23
C VAL A 59 -19.11 8.40 0.07
N ASN A 60 -20.25 8.51 -0.62
CA ASN A 60 -20.45 7.79 -1.88
C ASN A 60 -19.60 8.43 -3.00
N PRO A 61 -19.25 7.67 -4.06
CA PRO A 61 -18.44 8.20 -5.16
C PRO A 61 -19.06 9.39 -5.92
N ASP A 62 -20.36 9.62 -5.79
CA ASP A 62 -21.08 10.77 -6.34
C ASP A 62 -21.13 11.98 -5.40
N GLY A 63 -20.51 11.90 -4.22
CA GLY A 63 -20.51 12.94 -3.20
C GLY A 63 -21.68 12.89 -2.24
N SER A 64 -22.66 12.02 -2.44
CA SER A 64 -23.82 11.89 -1.54
C SER A 64 -23.48 11.06 -0.29
N GLY A 65 -24.30 11.21 0.76
CA GLY A 65 -24.25 10.35 1.94
C GLY A 65 -22.97 10.50 2.75
N GLU A 66 -22.35 11.69 2.74
CA GLU A 66 -21.22 12.00 3.61
C GLU A 66 -21.58 11.77 5.08
N LYS A 67 -20.67 11.10 5.79
CA LYS A 67 -20.87 10.75 7.19
C LYS A 67 -19.54 10.67 7.93
N GLN A 68 -19.44 11.36 9.07
CA GLN A 68 -18.35 11.17 10.01
C GLN A 68 -18.44 9.80 10.68
N VAL A 69 -17.35 9.04 10.75
CA VAL A 69 -17.29 7.69 11.32
C VAL A 69 -16.37 7.58 12.53
N THR A 70 -15.49 8.54 12.77
CA THR A 70 -14.75 8.72 14.05
C THR A 70 -15.31 9.93 14.79
N LYS A 71 -14.88 10.16 16.03
CA LYS A 71 -15.38 11.25 16.91
C LYS A 71 -14.21 12.01 17.50
N GLU A 72 -14.35 13.34 17.65
CA GLU A 72 -13.34 14.22 18.27
C GLU A 72 -12.88 13.74 19.65
N ALA A 73 -13.78 13.17 20.48
CA ALA A 73 -13.42 12.57 21.77
C ALA A 73 -12.41 11.41 21.66
N ASP A 74 -12.15 11.00 20.44
CA ASP A 74 -11.27 9.90 20.10
C ASP A 74 -9.84 10.36 19.71
N GLY A 75 -9.51 11.66 19.83
CA GLY A 75 -8.27 12.27 19.35
C GLY A 75 -8.23 12.37 17.81
N HIS A 76 -7.06 12.60 17.26
CA HIS A 76 -6.87 12.60 15.82
C HIS A 76 -7.17 11.22 15.21
N ALA A 77 -7.78 11.21 14.04
CA ALA A 77 -8.03 10.01 13.25
C ALA A 77 -7.79 10.32 11.76
N GLU A 78 -6.76 9.71 11.20
CA GLU A 78 -6.28 10.00 9.86
C GLU A 78 -5.90 8.74 9.09
N GLN A 79 -5.62 8.90 7.78
CA GLN A 79 -5.07 7.86 6.91
C GLN A 79 -5.92 6.59 6.89
N PRO A 80 -7.24 6.72 6.63
CA PRO A 80 -8.11 5.58 6.57
C PRO A 80 -7.73 4.64 5.42
N ALA A 81 -7.91 3.34 5.63
CA ALA A 81 -7.82 2.34 4.58
C ALA A 81 -8.89 1.25 4.77
N TRP A 82 -9.52 0.86 3.67
CA TRP A 82 -10.54 -0.18 3.66
C TRP A 82 -9.93 -1.58 3.67
N SER A 83 -10.59 -2.52 4.35
CA SER A 83 -10.40 -3.94 4.06
C SER A 83 -10.86 -4.27 2.64
N ARG A 84 -10.29 -5.31 2.05
CA ARG A 84 -10.61 -5.71 0.68
C ARG A 84 -12.07 -6.09 0.49
N ASP A 85 -12.68 -6.68 1.50
CA ASP A 85 -14.10 -7.05 1.51
C ASP A 85 -15.04 -5.85 1.78
N GLY A 86 -14.51 -4.66 2.06
CA GLY A 86 -15.27 -3.44 2.36
C GLY A 86 -15.98 -3.44 3.71
N SER A 87 -15.72 -4.40 4.59
CA SER A 87 -16.42 -4.52 5.88
C SER A 87 -15.79 -3.69 7.00
N LYS A 88 -14.49 -3.36 6.88
CA LYS A 88 -13.70 -2.69 7.90
C LYS A 88 -12.93 -1.48 7.35
N ILE A 89 -12.58 -0.58 8.26
CA ILE A 89 -11.66 0.53 8.04
C ILE A 89 -10.58 0.45 9.12
N ILE A 90 -9.30 0.47 8.72
CA ILE A 90 -8.18 0.77 9.60
C ILE A 90 -7.78 2.24 9.43
N PHE A 91 -7.26 2.85 10.48
CA PHE A 91 -6.83 4.25 10.45
C PHE A 91 -5.77 4.50 11.52
N SER A 92 -5.01 5.58 11.35
CA SER A 92 -4.04 6.04 12.34
C SER A 92 -4.71 6.98 13.33
N GLY A 93 -4.43 6.83 14.61
CA GLY A 93 -4.96 7.70 15.68
C GLY A 93 -3.95 7.90 16.81
N ASP A 94 -4.03 9.04 17.49
CA ASP A 94 -3.04 9.46 18.52
C ASP A 94 -3.56 9.41 19.98
N GLN A 95 -4.70 8.79 20.22
CA GLN A 95 -5.35 8.77 21.54
C GLN A 95 -4.50 8.26 22.70
N THR A 96 -3.49 7.46 22.40
CA THR A 96 -2.56 6.91 23.40
C THR A 96 -1.32 7.76 23.59
N GLY A 97 -1.23 8.91 22.92
CA GLY A 97 -0.11 9.84 22.94
C GLY A 97 0.94 9.61 21.86
N ASN A 98 0.87 8.47 21.16
CA ASN A 98 1.60 8.15 19.92
C ASN A 98 0.61 7.76 18.86
N TRP A 99 0.99 7.90 17.58
CA TRP A 99 0.20 7.39 16.47
C TRP A 99 0.16 5.87 16.50
N GLN A 100 -1.04 5.29 16.47
CA GLN A 100 -1.27 3.86 16.52
C GLN A 100 -2.32 3.44 15.50
N ILE A 101 -2.35 2.16 15.15
CA ILE A 101 -3.32 1.63 14.20
C ILE A 101 -4.59 1.18 14.94
N TYR A 102 -5.72 1.71 14.53
CA TYR A 102 -7.06 1.35 14.99
C TYR A 102 -7.85 0.66 13.88
N GLU A 103 -8.78 -0.19 14.26
CA GLU A 103 -9.76 -0.82 13.38
C GLU A 103 -11.17 -0.44 13.82
N MET A 104 -12.08 -0.31 12.86
CA MET A 104 -13.53 -0.17 13.07
C MET A 104 -14.30 -0.83 11.94
N SER A 105 -15.60 -1.07 12.15
CA SER A 105 -16.46 -1.49 11.04
C SER A 105 -16.64 -0.36 10.01
N ALA A 106 -17.06 -0.71 8.80
CA ALA A 106 -17.42 0.24 7.71
C ALA A 106 -18.43 1.32 8.13
N THR A 107 -19.19 1.11 9.21
CA THR A 107 -20.18 2.06 9.74
C THR A 107 -19.65 2.98 10.83
N GLY A 108 -18.38 2.80 11.26
CA GLY A 108 -17.73 3.51 12.35
C GLY A 108 -18.00 2.91 13.74
N SER A 109 -18.61 1.72 13.82
CA SER A 109 -18.84 1.03 15.09
C SER A 109 -17.73 0.06 15.44
N GLY A 110 -17.63 -0.32 16.74
CA GLY A 110 -16.70 -1.37 17.18
C GLY A 110 -15.23 -0.98 17.07
N ARG A 111 -14.90 0.32 17.25
CA ARG A 111 -13.52 0.77 17.21
C ARG A 111 -12.66 0.09 18.27
N THR A 112 -11.53 -0.44 17.86
CA THR A 112 -10.54 -1.10 18.73
C THR A 112 -9.13 -0.68 18.34
N LEU A 113 -8.24 -0.57 19.31
CA LEU A 113 -6.80 -0.46 19.09
C LEU A 113 -6.31 -1.80 18.54
N LEU A 114 -5.83 -1.80 17.31
CA LEU A 114 -5.38 -3.01 16.64
C LEU A 114 -3.91 -3.31 16.93
N LEU A 115 -3.09 -2.28 16.87
CA LEU A 115 -1.66 -2.36 17.12
C LEU A 115 -1.25 -1.26 18.09
N SER A 116 -0.52 -1.62 19.13
CA SER A 116 0.06 -0.70 20.11
C SER A 116 1.52 -1.04 20.32
N ASP A 117 2.40 -0.12 19.95
CA ASP A 117 3.83 -0.20 20.25
C ASP A 117 4.29 1.11 20.92
N PRO A 118 4.26 1.18 22.28
CA PRO A 118 4.56 2.41 23.00
C PRO A 118 5.97 2.93 22.69
N GLY A 119 6.06 4.20 22.27
CA GLY A 119 7.32 4.85 21.91
C GLY A 119 7.64 4.80 20.42
N PHE A 120 6.73 4.23 19.62
CA PHE A 120 6.77 4.27 18.16
C PHE A 120 5.48 4.90 17.64
N ASP A 121 5.56 5.46 16.43
CA ASP A 121 4.42 5.98 15.70
C ASP A 121 4.11 5.05 14.53
N ASP A 122 2.90 4.47 14.52
CA ASP A 122 2.40 3.57 13.49
C ASP A 122 1.37 4.28 12.62
N SER A 123 1.57 4.25 11.30
CA SER A 123 0.73 5.02 10.37
C SER A 123 0.65 4.40 8.97
N ASN A 124 -0.21 4.95 8.12
CA ASN A 124 -0.35 4.56 6.71
C ASN A 124 -0.53 3.04 6.51
N ALA A 125 -1.38 2.44 7.31
CA ALA A 125 -1.65 1.01 7.25
C ALA A 125 -2.46 0.63 6.01
N ARG A 126 -2.17 -0.54 5.43
CA ARG A 126 -2.87 -1.13 4.27
C ARG A 126 -3.05 -2.62 4.47
N PHE A 127 -4.28 -3.12 4.26
CA PHE A 127 -4.53 -4.55 4.24
C PHE A 127 -3.89 -5.22 3.02
N SER A 128 -3.42 -6.45 3.19
CA SER A 128 -3.08 -7.32 2.06
C SER A 128 -4.33 -7.65 1.22
N PRO A 129 -4.18 -8.05 -0.06
CA PRO A 129 -5.34 -8.33 -0.93
C PRO A 129 -6.26 -9.46 -0.48
N ASP A 130 -5.83 -10.26 0.48
CA ASP A 130 -6.61 -11.35 1.09
C ASP A 130 -7.06 -11.04 2.53
N ASP A 131 -6.85 -9.79 2.98
CA ASP A 131 -7.15 -9.29 4.33
C ASP A 131 -6.47 -10.09 5.46
N SER A 132 -5.38 -10.81 5.19
CA SER A 132 -4.68 -11.64 6.19
C SER A 132 -3.58 -10.90 6.93
N GLU A 133 -3.02 -9.86 6.33
CA GLU A 133 -1.89 -9.08 6.84
C GLU A 133 -2.11 -7.58 6.66
N ILE A 134 -1.35 -6.79 7.41
CA ILE A 134 -1.32 -5.32 7.32
C ILE A 134 0.13 -4.89 7.16
N ALA A 135 0.44 -4.16 6.08
CA ALA A 135 1.67 -3.41 5.92
C ALA A 135 1.47 -1.98 6.41
N PHE A 136 2.42 -1.43 7.15
CA PHE A 136 2.30 -0.09 7.73
C PHE A 136 3.66 0.58 7.89
N THR A 137 3.65 1.90 8.05
CA THR A 137 4.82 2.69 8.43
C THR A 137 5.01 2.64 9.94
N HIS A 138 6.18 2.19 10.39
CA HIS A 138 6.58 2.10 11.79
C HIS A 138 7.76 3.02 12.04
N CYS A 139 7.54 4.08 12.82
CA CYS A 139 8.52 5.13 13.06
C CYS A 139 9.06 5.08 14.49
N GLY A 140 10.34 4.81 14.61
CA GLY A 140 11.08 5.01 15.85
C GLY A 140 11.57 6.46 16.01
N PRO A 141 12.35 6.76 17.06
CA PRO A 141 12.83 8.13 17.32
C PRO A 141 13.72 8.74 16.23
N VAL A 142 14.23 7.95 15.31
CA VAL A 142 15.22 8.39 14.31
C VAL A 142 14.70 8.20 12.89
N ASN A 143 14.17 7.02 12.57
CA ASN A 143 13.79 6.63 11.22
C ASN A 143 12.50 5.83 11.22
N CYS A 144 11.89 5.75 10.05
CA CYS A 144 10.68 4.96 9.78
C CYS A 144 11.00 3.78 8.85
N ALA A 145 10.34 2.64 9.09
CA ALA A 145 10.44 1.45 8.27
C ALA A 145 9.06 0.92 7.90
N ILE A 146 8.96 0.17 6.81
CA ILE A 146 7.76 -0.61 6.52
C ILE A 146 7.81 -1.89 7.33
N ASN A 147 6.77 -2.11 8.11
CA ASN A 147 6.57 -3.33 8.91
C ASN A 147 5.31 -4.06 8.45
N LEU A 148 5.26 -5.35 8.80
CA LEU A 148 4.16 -6.25 8.52
C LEU A 148 3.67 -6.89 9.81
N VAL A 149 2.36 -7.06 9.94
CA VAL A 149 1.70 -7.77 11.05
C VAL A 149 0.48 -8.52 10.51
N LYS A 150 0.00 -9.53 11.26
CA LYS A 150 -1.28 -10.14 10.93
C LYS A 150 -2.43 -9.14 11.04
N ALA A 151 -3.47 -9.31 10.22
CA ALA A 151 -4.60 -8.38 10.18
C ALA A 151 -5.40 -8.29 11.49
N ASP A 152 -5.27 -9.27 12.38
CA ASP A 152 -5.85 -9.24 13.73
C ASP A 152 -4.95 -8.53 14.77
N GLY A 153 -3.83 -7.93 14.35
CA GLY A 153 -2.85 -7.27 15.22
C GLY A 153 -2.00 -8.22 16.06
N THR A 154 -2.13 -9.52 15.88
CA THR A 154 -1.40 -10.52 16.69
C THR A 154 -0.10 -10.97 16.03
N GLY A 155 0.79 -11.52 16.85
CA GLY A 155 2.06 -12.07 16.39
C GLY A 155 3.20 -11.05 16.37
N PRO A 156 4.38 -11.46 15.90
CA PRO A 156 5.54 -10.57 15.84
C PRO A 156 5.41 -9.58 14.69
N LEU A 157 5.91 -8.36 14.90
CA LEU A 157 6.15 -7.42 13.82
C LEU A 157 7.31 -7.93 12.96
N MET A 158 7.12 -7.92 11.64
CA MET A 158 8.18 -8.25 10.67
C MET A 158 8.60 -6.97 9.94
N GLN A 159 9.81 -6.50 10.22
CA GLN A 159 10.37 -5.35 9.52
C GLN A 159 10.79 -5.74 8.11
N LEU A 160 10.27 -5.04 7.10
CA LEU A 160 10.53 -5.29 5.68
C LEU A 160 11.63 -4.41 5.09
N THR A 161 11.75 -3.16 5.57
CA THR A 161 12.77 -2.22 5.09
C THR A 161 13.77 -1.90 6.19
N SER A 162 14.95 -1.40 5.81
CA SER A 162 15.98 -1.03 6.78
C SER A 162 15.57 0.18 7.61
N SER A 163 15.86 0.15 8.91
CA SER A 163 15.66 1.29 9.81
C SER A 163 16.78 2.35 9.77
N VAL A 164 17.73 2.25 8.83
CA VAL A 164 18.79 3.28 8.66
C VAL A 164 18.39 4.41 7.69
N SER A 165 17.27 4.26 7.03
CA SER A 165 16.66 5.23 6.10
C SER A 165 15.16 5.28 6.34
N ASN A 166 14.49 6.28 5.79
CA ASN A 166 13.05 6.38 5.92
C ASN A 166 12.34 5.65 4.79
N ALA A 167 11.29 4.91 5.15
CA ALA A 167 10.36 4.27 4.23
C ALA A 167 8.93 4.47 4.72
N PHE A 168 8.02 4.87 3.83
CA PHE A 168 6.65 5.27 4.14
C PHE A 168 5.65 4.75 3.12
N ASN A 169 4.36 4.86 3.46
CA ASN A 169 3.23 4.69 2.56
C ASN A 169 3.26 3.38 1.75
N PRO A 170 3.26 2.22 2.43
CA PRO A 170 3.22 0.94 1.73
C PRO A 170 1.87 0.75 1.03
N ASP A 171 1.89 0.16 -0.16
CA ASP A 171 0.70 -0.32 -0.85
C ASP A 171 0.95 -1.66 -1.54
N TRP A 172 -0.01 -2.57 -1.45
CA TRP A 172 0.11 -3.92 -1.94
C TRP A 172 -0.23 -4.05 -3.42
N SER A 173 0.58 -4.80 -4.17
CA SER A 173 0.13 -5.27 -5.47
C SER A 173 -1.12 -6.15 -5.34
N PRO A 174 -2.07 -6.08 -6.28
CA PRO A 174 -3.34 -6.78 -6.14
C PRO A 174 -3.22 -8.32 -6.12
N ASP A 175 -2.09 -8.87 -6.53
CA ASP A 175 -1.77 -10.30 -6.42
C ASP A 175 -1.09 -10.68 -5.08
N GLY A 176 -0.80 -9.69 -4.22
CA GLY A 176 -0.17 -9.87 -2.92
C GLY A 176 1.31 -10.24 -2.97
N THR A 177 1.95 -10.19 -4.14
CA THR A 177 3.36 -10.63 -4.27
C THR A 177 4.36 -9.53 -4.01
N LYS A 178 3.93 -8.26 -4.10
CA LYS A 178 4.80 -7.08 -3.97
C LYS A 178 4.16 -5.99 -3.12
N ILE A 179 5.04 -5.10 -2.61
CA ILE A 179 4.65 -3.87 -1.91
C ILE A 179 5.39 -2.72 -2.60
N ALA A 180 4.65 -1.69 -3.03
CA ALA A 180 5.19 -0.40 -3.41
C ALA A 180 5.29 0.49 -2.16
N PHE A 181 6.27 1.36 -2.08
CA PHE A 181 6.48 2.29 -0.97
C PHE A 181 7.34 3.46 -1.41
N ASP A 182 7.36 4.54 -0.66
CA ASP A 182 8.32 5.59 -0.89
C ASP A 182 9.45 5.58 0.13
N SER A 183 10.66 5.89 -0.34
CA SER A 183 11.87 5.86 0.51
C SER A 183 12.99 6.72 -0.05
N ASN A 184 13.83 7.21 0.87
CA ASN A 184 15.11 7.84 0.56
C ASN A 184 16.31 6.93 0.87
N GLN A 185 16.14 5.61 0.83
CA GLN A 185 17.14 4.62 1.27
C GLN A 185 18.44 4.62 0.47
N ASP A 186 18.48 5.20 -0.71
CA ASP A 186 19.69 5.42 -1.49
C ASP A 186 20.44 6.72 -1.14
N GLY A 187 19.97 7.45 -0.11
CA GLY A 187 20.56 8.70 0.37
C GLY A 187 20.22 9.92 -0.48
N LEU A 188 19.29 9.77 -1.43
CA LEU A 188 18.78 10.83 -2.29
C LEU A 188 17.44 11.37 -1.76
N ILE A 189 16.71 12.08 -2.62
CA ILE A 189 15.34 12.51 -2.35
C ILE A 189 14.39 11.30 -2.32
N SER A 190 13.19 11.46 -1.75
CA SER A 190 12.17 10.42 -1.73
C SER A 190 11.84 9.93 -3.13
N ALA A 191 11.67 8.65 -3.27
CA ALA A 191 11.39 7.97 -4.53
C ALA A 191 10.40 6.82 -4.30
N VAL A 192 9.68 6.43 -5.33
CA VAL A 192 8.88 5.21 -5.30
C VAL A 192 9.78 4.00 -5.54
N TRP A 193 9.63 3.02 -4.68
CA TRP A 193 10.29 1.72 -4.68
C TRP A 193 9.27 0.59 -4.73
N VAL A 194 9.70 -0.57 -5.15
CA VAL A 194 8.94 -1.81 -5.03
C VAL A 194 9.81 -2.89 -4.39
N MET A 195 9.20 -3.75 -3.59
CA MET A 195 9.86 -4.92 -2.99
C MET A 195 8.96 -6.16 -3.11
N ASP A 196 9.55 -7.34 -2.92
CA ASP A 196 8.75 -8.55 -2.68
C ASP A 196 7.99 -8.42 -1.35
N ALA A 197 6.82 -9.04 -1.23
CA ALA A 197 5.97 -8.94 -0.04
C ALA A 197 6.65 -9.37 1.28
N ASN A 198 7.73 -10.14 1.19
CA ASN A 198 8.56 -10.57 2.33
C ASN A 198 9.75 -9.63 2.61
N GLY A 199 9.82 -8.45 1.96
CA GLY A 199 10.90 -7.48 2.10
C GLY A 199 12.11 -7.71 1.20
N GLY A 200 12.10 -8.76 0.35
CA GLY A 200 13.17 -9.05 -0.61
C GLY A 200 13.17 -8.12 -1.83
N THR A 201 14.21 -8.19 -2.63
CA THR A 201 14.35 -7.57 -3.97
C THR A 201 13.84 -6.13 -4.06
N GLN A 202 14.43 -5.21 -3.28
CA GLN A 202 14.01 -3.81 -3.30
C GLN A 202 14.57 -3.09 -4.53
N GLN A 203 13.70 -2.50 -5.34
CA GLN A 203 14.04 -1.79 -6.57
C GLN A 203 13.44 -0.39 -6.58
N ARG A 204 14.27 0.62 -6.89
CA ARG A 204 13.81 1.98 -7.16
C ARG A 204 13.11 2.03 -8.54
N LEU A 205 11.92 2.65 -8.60
CA LEU A 205 11.15 2.81 -9.84
C LEU A 205 11.26 4.21 -10.44
N THR A 206 11.30 5.26 -9.60
CA THR A 206 11.34 6.64 -10.11
C THR A 206 12.77 7.16 -10.25
N ALA A 207 12.97 8.10 -11.19
CA ALA A 207 14.28 8.68 -11.49
C ALA A 207 14.86 9.46 -10.28
N PRO A 208 16.21 9.54 -10.13
CA PRO A 208 16.83 10.24 -9.01
C PRO A 208 16.53 11.74 -8.91
N ALA A 209 16.07 12.37 -9.98
CA ALA A 209 15.73 13.80 -10.02
C ALA A 209 14.25 14.07 -9.73
N LEU A 210 13.42 13.05 -9.65
CA LEU A 210 11.99 13.15 -9.36
C LEU A 210 11.75 12.77 -7.90
N GLU A 211 11.40 13.75 -7.07
CA GLU A 211 10.90 13.51 -5.73
C GLU A 211 9.49 12.95 -5.85
N ALA A 212 9.29 11.70 -5.43
CA ALA A 212 8.05 10.98 -5.64
C ALA A 212 7.65 10.20 -4.39
N ASN A 213 6.35 10.18 -4.10
CA ASN A 213 5.82 9.49 -2.92
C ASN A 213 4.40 8.97 -3.13
N LYS A 214 3.89 8.28 -2.10
CA LYS A 214 2.53 7.73 -1.99
C LYS A 214 2.11 6.94 -3.22
N PRO A 215 2.80 5.84 -3.51
CA PRO A 215 2.39 4.94 -4.56
C PRO A 215 1.08 4.23 -4.22
N ASP A 216 0.25 3.98 -5.24
CA ASP A 216 -0.94 3.13 -5.16
C ASP A 216 -1.04 2.26 -6.41
N TRP A 217 -1.27 0.96 -6.24
CA TRP A 217 -1.38 0.02 -7.32
C TRP A 217 -2.76 0.07 -7.99
N SER A 218 -2.78 0.05 -9.32
CA SER A 218 -4.04 -0.19 -10.02
C SER A 218 -4.58 -1.59 -9.70
N PRO A 219 -5.91 -1.78 -9.57
CA PRO A 219 -6.50 -3.07 -9.22
C PRO A 219 -6.20 -4.20 -10.22
N ASP A 220 -5.81 -3.86 -11.46
CA ASP A 220 -5.39 -4.84 -12.47
C ASP A 220 -3.88 -5.13 -12.43
N GLY A 221 -3.15 -4.49 -11.53
CA GLY A 221 -1.70 -4.68 -11.35
C GLY A 221 -0.82 -4.16 -12.48
N LYS A 222 -1.38 -3.41 -13.43
CA LYS A 222 -0.62 -2.94 -14.60
C LYS A 222 0.00 -1.57 -14.43
N HIS A 223 -0.44 -0.82 -13.42
CA HIS A 223 0.02 0.54 -13.20
C HIS A 223 0.25 0.81 -11.71
N ILE A 224 1.10 1.78 -11.42
CA ILE A 224 1.27 2.42 -10.13
C ILE A 224 1.05 3.92 -10.34
N ILE A 225 0.10 4.52 -9.61
CA ILE A 225 -0.03 5.97 -9.51
C ILE A 225 0.86 6.46 -8.36
N PHE A 226 1.39 7.65 -8.49
CA PHE A 226 2.18 8.30 -7.45
C PHE A 226 2.15 9.82 -7.66
N ASN A 227 2.45 10.59 -6.62
CA ASN A 227 2.57 12.03 -6.77
C ASN A 227 4.02 12.51 -6.72
N ASP A 228 4.32 13.58 -7.46
CA ASP A 228 5.56 14.31 -7.31
C ASP A 228 5.47 15.28 -6.14
N LEU A 229 6.55 15.36 -5.33
CA LEU A 229 6.69 16.30 -4.23
C LEU A 229 7.45 17.54 -4.70
N CYS A 230 6.92 18.28 -5.64
CA CYS A 230 7.61 19.47 -6.08
C CYS A 230 7.19 20.72 -5.27
N CYS A 231 7.79 20.89 -4.10
CA CYS A 231 7.54 21.94 -3.09
C CYS A 231 7.53 23.41 -3.60
N ARG A 232 7.83 23.65 -4.87
CA ARG A 232 7.85 25.00 -5.46
C ARG A 232 6.88 25.21 -6.62
N PHE A 233 6.33 24.13 -7.21
CA PHE A 233 5.64 24.22 -8.50
C PHE A 233 4.26 23.53 -8.54
N GLY A 234 3.72 23.12 -7.40
CA GLY A 234 2.51 22.30 -7.31
C GLY A 234 2.86 20.81 -7.36
N THR A 235 2.05 19.99 -6.72
CA THR A 235 2.14 18.53 -6.77
C THR A 235 1.20 17.98 -7.82
N ASN A 236 1.63 16.98 -8.57
CA ASN A 236 0.84 16.35 -9.62
C ASN A 236 0.83 14.83 -9.47
N GLU A 237 -0.21 14.22 -9.98
CA GLU A 237 -0.31 12.78 -10.11
C GLU A 237 0.39 12.28 -11.36
N TRP A 238 1.11 11.20 -11.21
CA TRP A 238 1.83 10.48 -12.25
C TRP A 238 1.40 9.01 -12.25
N VAL A 239 1.56 8.37 -13.39
CA VAL A 239 1.36 6.92 -13.55
C VAL A 239 2.57 6.30 -14.21
N MET A 240 2.88 5.04 -13.84
CA MET A 240 3.95 4.25 -14.45
C MET A 240 3.56 2.77 -14.51
N ASN A 241 4.32 2.00 -15.29
CA ASN A 241 4.27 0.54 -15.23
C ASN A 241 4.95 0.02 -13.94
N PRO A 242 4.65 -1.21 -13.49
CA PRO A 242 5.23 -1.80 -12.28
C PRO A 242 6.75 -1.96 -12.28
N ASP A 243 7.38 -1.91 -13.44
CA ASP A 243 8.83 -1.94 -13.63
C ASP A 243 9.49 -0.54 -13.60
N GLY A 244 8.69 0.53 -13.40
CA GLY A 244 9.11 1.92 -13.41
C GLY A 244 9.15 2.56 -14.79
N SER A 245 8.88 1.82 -15.87
CA SER A 245 8.82 2.37 -17.23
C SER A 245 7.49 3.09 -17.50
N GLY A 246 7.42 3.82 -18.62
CA GLY A 246 6.17 4.44 -19.08
C GLY A 246 5.66 5.57 -18.18
N GLN A 247 6.52 6.23 -17.42
CA GLN A 247 6.13 7.34 -16.54
C GLN A 247 5.42 8.44 -17.33
N LYS A 248 4.22 8.82 -16.90
CA LYS A 248 3.38 9.82 -17.55
C LYS A 248 2.69 10.66 -16.48
N GLN A 249 2.76 11.97 -16.61
CA GLN A 249 2.00 12.91 -15.78
C GLN A 249 0.51 12.86 -16.16
N LEU A 250 -0.36 12.69 -15.16
CA LEU A 250 -1.82 12.65 -15.34
C LEU A 250 -2.47 14.01 -15.11
N THR A 251 -2.02 14.75 -14.10
CA THR A 251 -2.56 16.09 -13.78
C THR A 251 -1.55 17.16 -14.11
N HIS A 252 -2.04 18.39 -14.39
CA HIS A 252 -1.21 19.56 -14.71
C HIS A 252 -1.71 20.75 -13.90
N PHE A 253 -1.58 20.67 -12.58
CA PHE A 253 -1.99 21.75 -11.69
C PHE A 253 -1.05 22.95 -11.87
N PRO A 254 -1.60 24.18 -11.89
CA PRO A 254 -0.77 25.39 -11.92
C PRO A 254 0.18 25.44 -10.71
N THR A 255 1.30 26.12 -10.88
CA THR A 255 2.23 26.44 -9.78
C THR A 255 1.48 27.01 -8.58
N LYS A 256 1.77 26.48 -7.39
CA LYS A 256 1.14 26.77 -6.10
C LYS A 256 -0.19 26.06 -5.82
N HIS A 257 -0.78 25.35 -6.79
CA HIS A 257 -1.87 24.42 -6.50
C HIS A 257 -1.27 23.08 -6.08
N GLN A 258 -1.87 22.46 -5.10
CA GLN A 258 -1.46 21.15 -4.63
C GLN A 258 -2.57 20.16 -4.96
N GLY A 259 -2.20 19.01 -5.49
CA GLY A 259 -3.11 17.90 -5.66
C GLY A 259 -2.30 16.63 -5.55
N GLY A 260 -2.81 15.67 -4.82
CA GLY A 260 -2.05 14.46 -4.59
C GLY A 260 -2.86 13.39 -3.88
N PHE A 261 -2.16 12.32 -3.53
CA PHE A 261 -2.69 11.17 -2.83
C PHE A 261 -3.76 10.44 -3.63
N GLY A 262 -3.48 10.29 -4.95
CA GLY A 262 -4.35 9.57 -5.86
C GLY A 262 -4.45 8.10 -5.52
N ILE A 263 -5.68 7.58 -5.38
CA ILE A 263 -5.99 6.18 -5.11
C ILE A 263 -6.95 5.67 -6.18
N TYR A 264 -6.66 4.51 -6.75
CA TYR A 264 -7.54 3.89 -7.73
C TYR A 264 -8.87 3.44 -7.12
N SER A 265 -9.94 3.59 -7.90
CA SER A 265 -11.21 2.92 -7.59
C SER A 265 -11.07 1.40 -7.71
N PRO A 266 -11.84 0.61 -6.96
CA PRO A 266 -11.79 -0.86 -7.02
C PRO A 266 -12.01 -1.46 -8.43
N ASP A 267 -12.75 -0.78 -9.31
CA ASP A 267 -12.93 -1.20 -10.71
C ASP A 267 -11.83 -0.69 -11.66
N GLY A 268 -10.86 0.07 -11.14
CA GLY A 268 -9.72 0.61 -11.88
C GLY A 268 -10.05 1.71 -12.89
N LYS A 269 -11.29 2.20 -12.94
CA LYS A 269 -11.71 3.20 -13.96
C LYS A 269 -11.55 4.63 -13.51
N LYS A 270 -11.48 4.87 -12.22
CA LYS A 270 -11.36 6.19 -11.63
C LYS A 270 -10.23 6.26 -10.61
N ILE A 271 -9.88 7.47 -10.25
CA ILE A 271 -8.94 7.84 -9.19
C ILE A 271 -9.67 8.83 -8.29
N VAL A 272 -9.58 8.65 -6.97
CA VAL A 272 -9.90 9.68 -5.98
C VAL A 272 -8.61 10.37 -5.58
N LEU A 273 -8.66 11.69 -5.43
CA LEU A 273 -7.51 12.51 -4.99
C LEU A 273 -8.01 13.75 -4.25
N ASN A 274 -7.16 14.32 -3.43
CA ASN A 274 -7.39 15.65 -2.88
C ASN A 274 -6.66 16.69 -3.73
N ALA A 275 -7.27 17.87 -3.91
CA ALA A 275 -6.63 18.99 -4.61
C ALA A 275 -7.11 20.36 -4.10
N ASP A 276 -6.17 21.27 -3.85
CA ASP A 276 -6.48 22.68 -3.60
C ASP A 276 -6.42 23.47 -4.92
N LEU A 277 -7.52 23.51 -5.63
CA LEU A 277 -7.65 24.28 -6.88
C LEU A 277 -8.11 25.72 -6.66
N ALA A 278 -8.52 26.07 -5.44
CA ALA A 278 -9.00 27.39 -5.10
C ALA A 278 -7.94 28.29 -4.45
N TYR A 279 -6.74 27.77 -4.19
CA TYR A 279 -5.64 28.47 -3.52
C TYR A 279 -6.10 29.13 -2.20
N LYS A 280 -6.61 28.33 -1.29
CA LYS A 280 -7.10 28.80 0.03
C LYS A 280 -6.03 28.78 1.12
N ASP A 281 -4.76 28.88 0.75
CA ASP A 281 -3.61 29.05 1.65
C ASP A 281 -3.24 27.86 2.56
N ASN A 282 -3.73 26.63 2.31
CA ASN A 282 -3.40 25.48 3.14
C ASN A 282 -3.09 24.22 2.31
N CYS A 283 -2.26 23.36 2.87
CA CYS A 283 -1.81 22.07 2.32
C CYS A 283 -2.92 21.05 2.04
N CYS A 284 -4.18 21.41 2.19
CA CYS A 284 -5.31 20.51 2.19
C CYS A 284 -6.40 21.07 1.27
N GLY A 285 -6.91 20.25 0.39
CA GLY A 285 -7.85 20.65 -0.66
C GLY A 285 -9.24 20.04 -0.48
N ASP A 286 -10.00 20.12 -1.53
CA ASP A 286 -11.27 19.42 -1.66
C ASP A 286 -11.03 17.98 -2.20
N LEU A 287 -12.04 17.12 -2.07
CA LEU A 287 -11.98 15.76 -2.61
C LEU A 287 -12.54 15.73 -4.03
N TYR A 288 -11.77 15.13 -4.93
CA TYR A 288 -12.12 14.98 -6.34
C TYR A 288 -12.09 13.51 -6.76
N THR A 289 -12.83 13.19 -7.81
CA THR A 289 -12.62 11.99 -8.61
C THR A 289 -12.28 12.38 -10.04
N MET A 290 -11.45 11.58 -10.71
CA MET A 290 -11.15 11.70 -12.13
C MET A 290 -11.17 10.32 -12.80
N ASN A 291 -11.19 10.25 -14.12
CA ASN A 291 -10.94 9.00 -14.83
C ASN A 291 -9.48 8.56 -14.62
N ALA A 292 -9.22 7.26 -14.70
CA ALA A 292 -7.87 6.70 -14.56
C ALA A 292 -6.85 7.21 -15.58
N ASP A 293 -7.30 7.81 -16.68
CA ASP A 293 -6.46 8.46 -17.69
C ASP A 293 -6.13 9.94 -17.40
N GLY A 294 -6.61 10.47 -16.25
CA GLY A 294 -6.45 11.86 -15.80
C GLY A 294 -7.51 12.83 -16.30
N THR A 295 -8.52 12.37 -17.05
CA THR A 295 -9.60 13.22 -17.60
C THR A 295 -10.80 13.32 -16.65
N HIS A 296 -11.70 14.27 -16.90
CA HIS A 296 -13.01 14.42 -16.23
C HIS A 296 -12.90 14.52 -14.70
N MET A 297 -12.00 15.38 -14.21
CA MET A 297 -11.90 15.67 -12.78
C MET A 297 -13.17 16.36 -12.30
N THR A 298 -13.78 15.81 -11.25
CA THR A 298 -15.04 16.31 -10.66
C THR A 298 -14.89 16.37 -9.15
N LYS A 299 -15.24 17.50 -8.55
CA LYS A 299 -15.31 17.66 -7.11
C LYS A 299 -16.48 16.88 -6.54
N ILE A 300 -16.25 16.09 -5.50
CA ILE A 300 -17.27 15.27 -4.83
C ILE A 300 -17.54 15.68 -3.39
N VAL A 301 -16.58 16.30 -2.71
CA VAL A 301 -16.79 16.91 -1.40
C VAL A 301 -16.35 18.36 -1.47
N SER A 302 -17.21 19.28 -1.02
CA SER A 302 -16.96 20.72 -1.02
C SER A 302 -17.19 21.30 0.36
N ASP A 303 -16.54 22.46 0.58
CA ASP A 303 -16.70 23.28 1.78
C ASP A 303 -16.19 22.64 3.08
N GLN A 304 -15.37 21.59 2.96
CA GLN A 304 -14.67 21.00 4.08
C GLN A 304 -13.32 21.69 4.26
N PRO A 305 -12.93 22.13 5.47
CA PRO A 305 -11.58 22.56 5.70
C PRO A 305 -10.66 21.33 5.60
N GLY A 306 -9.72 21.38 4.68
CA GLY A 306 -8.59 20.49 4.64
C GLY A 306 -8.90 18.99 4.51
N VAL A 307 -9.37 18.55 3.33
CA VAL A 307 -9.40 17.11 3.02
C VAL A 307 -8.00 16.62 2.70
N PHE A 308 -7.58 15.57 3.36
CA PHE A 308 -6.32 14.88 3.12
C PHE A 308 -6.50 13.38 3.36
N PHE A 309 -5.62 12.56 2.80
CA PHE A 309 -5.69 11.10 2.86
C PHE A 309 -7.07 10.51 2.55
N SER A 310 -7.17 9.85 1.45
CA SER A 310 -8.38 9.11 1.06
C SER A 310 -8.04 7.68 0.70
N ASP A 311 -9.07 6.82 0.74
CA ASP A 311 -9.01 5.45 0.25
C ASP A 311 -10.38 5.05 -0.32
N TRP A 312 -10.38 4.22 -1.37
CA TRP A 312 -11.60 3.83 -2.06
C TRP A 312 -11.90 2.35 -1.84
N GLY A 313 -12.88 2.06 -1.00
CA GLY A 313 -13.26 0.69 -0.67
C GLY A 313 -14.10 0.01 -1.75
N THR A 314 -14.16 -1.31 -1.67
CA THR A 314 -15.10 -2.13 -2.40
C THR A 314 -16.51 -2.01 -1.79
N SER A 315 -17.54 -2.27 -2.58
CA SER A 315 -18.89 -2.52 -2.06
C SER A 315 -18.93 -3.93 -1.49
N PRO A 316 -19.40 -4.11 -0.23
CA PRO A 316 -19.57 -5.43 0.36
C PRO A 316 -20.56 -6.30 -0.41
#